data_35e2cc718a5bda824f431d97043b52d7
#
_entry.id   35e2cc718a5bda824f431d97043b52d7
#
_cell.length_a   1.000
_cell.length_b   1.000
_cell.length_c   1.000
_cell.angle_alpha   90.00
_cell.angle_beta   90.00
_cell.angle_gamma   90.00
#
_symmetry.space_group_name_H-M   'P 1'
#
loop_
_entity.id
_entity.type
_entity.pdbx_description
1 polymer ?
#
loop_
_entity_poly.entity_id
_entity_poly.type
_entity_poly.pdbx_seq_one_letter_code
_entity_poly.pdbx_strand_id
1 'polypeptide(L)'
;SSLSKYESTYNPKAVGGGGRWFGLLQIYPDTARRYGCRATTGEALKNPADNLSCAARIMAVTVSRDRAVALHDGRWRGVAADWGPMTNDNKIAEMAAWTSKQDYCQPQAHSIRPQARPETPVWDVTVSTMSSPAL
;
A
#
# COMPACT_ATOMS: atom_id res chain seq x y z
N SER A 1 3.68 1.46 -9.02
CA SER A 1 2.70 2.54 -8.83
C SER A 1 2.87 3.61 -9.90
N SER A 2 1.79 4.05 -10.53
CA SER A 2 1.81 5.11 -11.56
C SER A 2 2.36 6.44 -11.02
N LEU A 3 2.23 6.69 -9.72
CA LEU A 3 2.78 7.89 -9.07
C LEU A 3 4.31 7.97 -9.20
N SER A 4 5.01 6.84 -9.13
CA SER A 4 6.48 6.83 -9.25
C SER A 4 7.00 7.25 -10.63
N LYS A 5 6.15 7.19 -11.67
CA LYS A 5 6.47 7.77 -12.99
C LYS A 5 6.76 9.27 -12.87
N TYR A 6 5.93 9.99 -12.14
CA TYR A 6 6.04 11.45 -11.99
C TYR A 6 7.08 11.86 -10.95
N GLU A 7 7.32 11.03 -9.95
CA GLU A 7 8.27 11.34 -8.87
C GLU A 7 9.72 11.04 -9.26
N SER A 8 9.97 9.92 -9.91
CA SER A 8 11.33 9.44 -10.15
C SER A 8 11.57 8.88 -11.55
N THR A 9 10.57 8.88 -12.42
CA THR A 9 10.62 8.15 -13.70
C THR A 9 11.00 6.67 -13.49
N TYR A 10 10.43 6.06 -12.43
CA TYR A 10 10.70 4.69 -11.99
C TYR A 10 12.16 4.42 -11.59
N ASN A 11 12.94 5.45 -11.30
CA ASN A 11 14.33 5.28 -10.85
C ASN A 11 14.39 5.12 -9.33
N PRO A 12 14.74 3.94 -8.80
CA PRO A 12 14.83 3.74 -7.35
C PRO A 12 15.96 4.52 -6.69
N LYS A 13 16.95 4.94 -7.47
CA LYS A 13 18.12 5.72 -6.98
C LYS A 13 17.96 7.22 -7.16
N ALA A 14 16.78 7.68 -7.59
CA ALA A 14 16.53 9.10 -7.81
C ALA A 14 16.76 9.92 -6.54
N VAL A 15 17.38 11.07 -6.70
CA VAL A 15 17.57 12.07 -5.64
C VAL A 15 17.08 13.40 -6.17
N GLY A 16 16.12 13.99 -5.50
CA GLY A 16 15.51 15.26 -5.87
C GLY A 16 15.67 16.34 -4.82
N GLY A 17 15.21 17.55 -5.15
CA GLY A 17 15.15 18.66 -4.22
C GLY A 17 16.49 19.07 -3.62
N GLY A 18 17.58 18.97 -4.36
CA GLY A 18 18.92 19.29 -3.84
C GLY A 18 19.40 18.32 -2.77
N GLY A 19 19.08 17.04 -2.89
CA GLY A 19 19.51 16.00 -1.94
C GLY A 19 18.55 15.76 -0.78
N ARG A 20 17.28 16.13 -0.92
CA ARG A 20 16.29 16.00 0.15
C ARG A 20 15.34 14.82 -0.01
N TRP A 21 14.96 14.47 -1.23
CA TRP A 21 13.98 13.42 -1.52
C TRP A 21 14.64 12.26 -2.25
N PHE A 22 14.27 11.04 -1.87
CA PHE A 22 14.97 9.84 -2.30
C PHE A 22 14.02 8.77 -2.81
N GLY A 23 14.47 8.05 -3.84
CA GLY A 23 13.89 6.82 -4.32
C GLY A 23 12.63 6.99 -5.18
N LEU A 24 11.92 5.89 -5.37
CA LEU A 24 10.79 5.78 -6.30
C LEU A 24 9.69 6.81 -6.06
N LEU A 25 9.37 7.10 -4.82
CA LEU A 25 8.32 8.06 -4.43
C LEU A 25 8.86 9.29 -3.71
N GLN A 26 10.15 9.59 -3.91
CA GLN A 26 10.78 10.83 -3.46
C GLN A 26 10.41 11.18 -2.01
N ILE A 27 10.77 10.29 -1.09
CA ILE A 27 10.46 10.44 0.34
C ILE A 27 11.61 11.19 1.03
N TYR A 28 11.24 12.14 1.87
CA TYR A 28 12.17 12.86 2.74
C TYR A 28 12.48 12.01 3.99
N PRO A 29 13.76 11.87 4.40
CA PRO A 29 14.13 11.03 5.54
C PRO A 29 13.44 11.40 6.86
N ASP A 30 13.22 12.69 7.13
CA ASP A 30 12.48 13.11 8.33
C ASP A 30 11.02 12.66 8.30
N THR A 31 10.39 12.69 7.12
CA THR A 31 9.04 12.16 6.93
C THR A 31 9.03 10.66 7.20
N ALA A 32 9.99 9.92 6.65
CA ALA A 32 10.11 8.48 6.87
C ALA A 32 10.23 8.15 8.39
N ARG A 33 11.05 8.89 9.11
CA ARG A 33 11.20 8.73 10.57
C ARG A 33 9.90 9.04 11.31
N ARG A 34 9.23 10.13 10.94
CA ARG A 34 7.97 10.55 11.58
C ARG A 34 6.87 9.51 11.42
N TYR A 35 6.81 8.84 10.29
CA TYR A 35 5.82 7.78 10.04
C TYR A 35 6.29 6.38 10.46
N GLY A 36 7.45 6.24 11.09
CA GLY A 36 7.96 4.97 11.58
C GLY A 36 8.32 3.99 10.47
N CYS A 37 8.84 4.49 9.33
CA CYS A 37 9.32 3.65 8.25
C CYS A 37 10.59 2.88 8.65
N ARG A 38 10.82 1.73 8.05
CA ARG A 38 12.06 0.98 8.25
C ARG A 38 13.27 1.70 7.66
N ALA A 39 13.14 2.27 6.46
CA ALA A 39 14.16 3.10 5.84
C ALA A 39 14.05 4.52 6.36
N THR A 40 15.07 4.99 7.08
CA THR A 40 15.09 6.31 7.74
C THR A 40 16.20 7.23 7.26
N THR A 41 17.02 6.76 6.33
CA THR A 41 18.08 7.54 5.70
C THR A 41 17.85 7.65 4.19
N GLY A 42 18.45 8.66 3.56
CA GLY A 42 18.37 8.81 2.11
C GLY A 42 18.89 7.60 1.36
N GLU A 43 19.98 7.01 1.83
CA GLU A 43 20.56 5.81 1.18
C GLU A 43 19.64 4.59 1.33
N ALA A 44 19.05 4.37 2.50
CA ALA A 44 18.09 3.29 2.73
C ALA A 44 16.81 3.47 1.89
N LEU A 45 16.36 4.70 1.68
CA LEU A 45 15.19 5.02 0.87
C LEU A 45 15.40 4.79 -0.65
N LYS A 46 16.61 4.53 -1.10
CA LYS A 46 16.90 4.10 -2.47
C LYS A 46 16.63 2.61 -2.69
N ASN A 47 16.37 1.84 -1.64
CA ASN A 47 15.86 0.49 -1.78
C ASN A 47 14.39 0.55 -2.22
N PRO A 48 14.00 -0.02 -3.38
CA PRO A 48 12.66 0.13 -3.92
C PRO A 48 11.58 -0.46 -3.01
N ALA A 49 11.81 -1.60 -2.40
CA ALA A 49 10.85 -2.23 -1.51
C ALA A 49 10.62 -1.40 -0.24
N ASP A 50 11.68 -0.89 0.37
CA ASP A 50 11.59 -0.04 1.56
C ASP A 50 10.94 1.31 1.26
N ASN A 51 11.24 1.90 0.10
CA ASN A 51 10.61 3.14 -0.33
C ASN A 51 9.10 2.99 -0.53
N LEU A 52 8.68 1.94 -1.26
CA LEU A 52 7.26 1.66 -1.49
C LEU A 52 6.52 1.29 -0.20
N SER A 53 7.16 0.54 0.68
CA SER A 53 6.60 0.21 2.01
C SER A 53 6.39 1.47 2.85
N CYS A 54 7.36 2.38 2.85
CA CYS A 54 7.25 3.66 3.54
C CYS A 54 6.11 4.51 2.96
N ALA A 55 6.03 4.63 1.64
CA ALA A 55 4.96 5.36 0.97
C ALA A 55 3.57 4.79 1.30
N ALA A 56 3.41 3.47 1.26
CA ALA A 56 2.16 2.81 1.63
C ALA A 56 1.76 3.12 3.08
N ARG A 57 2.72 3.16 4.01
CA ARG A 57 2.49 3.54 5.41
C ARG A 57 2.02 4.98 5.54
N ILE A 58 2.68 5.92 4.86
CA ILE A 58 2.26 7.33 4.84
C ILE A 58 0.84 7.48 4.28
N MET A 59 0.57 6.84 3.14
CA MET A 59 -0.76 6.87 2.50
C MET A 59 -1.84 6.28 3.41
N ALA A 60 -1.57 5.17 4.08
CA ALA A 60 -2.52 4.54 4.99
C ALA A 60 -2.94 5.48 6.13
N VAL A 61 -1.99 6.26 6.68
CA VAL A 61 -2.28 7.25 7.71
C VAL A 61 -3.04 8.44 7.14
N THR A 62 -2.56 9.03 6.06
CA THR A 62 -3.12 10.28 5.51
C THR A 62 -4.50 10.07 4.91
N VAL A 63 -4.73 8.99 4.17
CA VAL A 63 -6.03 8.66 3.57
C VAL A 63 -7.05 8.34 4.66
N SER A 64 -6.67 7.57 5.67
CA SER A 64 -7.57 7.23 6.78
C SER A 64 -7.94 8.46 7.60
N ARG A 65 -6.98 9.33 7.90
CA ARG A 65 -7.20 10.58 8.64
C ARG A 65 -8.13 11.53 7.89
N ASP A 66 -7.86 11.72 6.60
CA ASP A 66 -8.54 12.73 5.79
C ASP A 66 -9.79 12.18 5.07
N ARG A 67 -10.00 10.86 5.08
CA ARG A 67 -11.06 10.13 4.35
C ARG A 67 -11.12 10.50 2.87
N ALA A 68 -9.98 10.79 2.28
CA ALA A 68 -9.82 11.18 0.89
C ALA A 68 -8.48 10.74 0.35
N VAL A 69 -8.43 10.38 -0.94
CA VAL A 69 -7.20 10.10 -1.67
C VAL A 69 -6.58 11.41 -2.15
N ALA A 70 -7.39 12.28 -2.75
CA ALA A 70 -6.98 13.63 -3.16
C ALA A 70 -8.19 14.56 -3.04
N LEU A 71 -8.09 15.54 -2.17
CA LEU A 71 -9.12 16.54 -1.92
C LEU A 71 -8.47 17.88 -1.60
N HIS A 72 -9.02 18.96 -2.13
CA HIS A 72 -8.64 20.33 -1.78
C HIS A 72 -9.83 21.03 -1.12
N ASP A 73 -9.68 21.35 0.18
CA ASP A 73 -10.66 22.12 0.96
C ASP A 73 -9.96 23.16 1.84
N GLY A 74 -9.32 24.13 1.20
CA GLY A 74 -8.41 25.09 1.86
C GLY A 74 -6.97 24.58 1.99
N ARG A 75 -6.76 23.27 1.96
CA ARG A 75 -5.45 22.59 1.85
C ARG A 75 -5.61 21.27 1.12
N TRP A 76 -4.50 20.72 0.63
CA TRP A 76 -4.50 19.38 0.06
C TRP A 76 -4.54 18.33 1.16
N ARG A 77 -5.32 17.26 0.90
CA ARG A 77 -5.59 16.17 1.84
C ARG A 77 -5.33 14.81 1.20
N GLY A 78 -5.16 13.79 2.04
CA GLY A 78 -4.86 12.43 1.62
C GLY A 78 -3.47 12.32 1.00
N VAL A 79 -3.34 11.56 -0.07
CA VAL A 79 -2.08 11.39 -0.80
C VAL A 79 -1.58 12.71 -1.40
N ALA A 80 -2.50 13.57 -1.82
CA ALA A 80 -2.19 14.88 -2.39
C ALA A 80 -1.50 15.84 -1.42
N ALA A 81 -1.59 15.60 -0.10
CA ALA A 81 -0.90 16.40 0.90
C ALA A 81 0.63 16.21 0.86
N ASP A 82 1.10 15.03 0.45
CA ASP A 82 2.51 14.67 0.47
C ASP A 82 3.13 14.55 -0.93
N TRP A 83 2.31 14.32 -1.96
CA TRP A 83 2.78 14.11 -3.33
C TRP A 83 2.17 15.10 -4.32
N GLY A 84 3.01 16.01 -4.84
CA GLY A 84 2.63 17.06 -5.78
C GLY A 84 1.87 16.58 -7.03
N PRO A 85 2.23 15.48 -7.70
CA PRO A 85 1.48 14.99 -8.84
C PRO A 85 0.00 14.70 -8.56
N MET A 86 -0.35 14.41 -7.32
CA MET A 86 -1.72 14.16 -6.87
C MET A 86 -2.53 15.46 -6.69
N THR A 87 -1.95 16.61 -6.95
CA THR A 87 -2.63 17.92 -6.95
C THR A 87 -3.00 18.39 -8.36
N ASN A 88 -2.65 17.63 -9.38
CA ASN A 88 -2.88 17.98 -10.78
C ASN A 88 -3.89 17.01 -11.39
N ASP A 89 -5.05 17.54 -11.81
CA ASP A 89 -6.17 16.74 -12.33
C ASP A 89 -5.80 15.92 -13.58
N ASN A 90 -4.98 16.46 -14.48
CA ASN A 90 -4.54 15.73 -15.67
C ASN A 90 -3.65 14.54 -15.30
N LYS A 91 -2.73 14.72 -14.36
CA LYS A 91 -1.86 13.64 -13.87
C LYS A 91 -2.66 12.58 -13.10
N ILE A 92 -3.63 13.00 -12.30
CA ILE A 92 -4.55 12.09 -11.60
C ILE A 92 -5.32 11.25 -12.62
N ALA A 93 -5.88 11.88 -13.65
CA ALA A 93 -6.62 11.19 -14.71
C ALA A 93 -5.73 10.19 -15.48
N GLU A 94 -4.51 10.57 -15.83
CA GLU A 94 -3.54 9.66 -16.47
C GLU A 94 -3.18 8.47 -15.57
N MET A 95 -2.91 8.72 -14.29
CA MET A 95 -2.60 7.66 -13.33
C MET A 95 -3.78 6.69 -13.14
N ALA A 96 -5.00 7.22 -13.06
CA ALA A 96 -6.22 6.42 -12.95
C ALA A 96 -6.44 5.58 -14.22
N ALA A 97 -6.30 6.17 -15.39
CA ALA A 97 -6.45 5.47 -16.67
C ALA A 97 -5.40 4.37 -16.85
N TRP A 98 -4.16 4.62 -16.43
CA TRP A 98 -3.11 3.59 -16.46
C TRP A 98 -3.42 2.46 -15.48
N THR A 99 -3.77 2.80 -14.24
CA THR A 99 -4.04 1.82 -13.18
C THR A 99 -5.23 0.92 -13.54
N SER A 100 -6.30 1.50 -14.10
CA SER A 100 -7.50 0.74 -14.48
C SER A 100 -7.26 -0.32 -15.55
N LYS A 101 -6.19 -0.19 -16.33
CA LYS A 101 -5.81 -1.17 -17.37
C LYS A 101 -4.96 -2.32 -16.86
N GLN A 102 -4.55 -2.27 -15.59
CA GLN A 102 -3.71 -3.33 -15.02
C GLN A 102 -4.56 -4.55 -14.66
N ASP A 103 -4.01 -5.74 -14.85
CA ASP A 103 -4.72 -7.00 -14.62
C ASP A 103 -5.29 -7.11 -13.21
N TYR A 104 -4.55 -6.63 -12.21
CA TYR A 104 -4.99 -6.63 -10.81
C TYR A 104 -6.12 -5.64 -10.50
N CYS A 105 -6.44 -4.73 -11.43
CA CYS A 105 -7.55 -3.77 -11.32
C CYS A 105 -8.73 -4.14 -12.22
N GLN A 106 -8.60 -5.19 -13.06
CA GLN A 106 -9.70 -5.65 -13.89
C GLN A 106 -10.72 -6.41 -13.03
N PRO A 107 -12.03 -6.27 -13.32
CA PRO A 107 -13.03 -7.14 -12.72
C PRO A 107 -12.65 -8.59 -13.03
N GLN A 108 -12.32 -9.37 -12.03
CA GLN A 108 -12.08 -10.79 -12.24
C GLN A 108 -13.40 -11.45 -12.62
N ALA A 109 -13.41 -12.21 -13.72
CA ALA A 109 -14.58 -12.94 -14.23
C ALA A 109 -15.11 -13.97 -13.20
N HIS A 110 -14.30 -14.30 -12.20
CA HIS A 110 -14.70 -15.05 -11.02
C HIS A 110 -14.76 -14.09 -9.84
N SER A 111 -15.97 -13.77 -9.41
CA SER A 111 -16.15 -13.12 -8.12
C SER A 111 -15.42 -13.97 -7.08
N ILE A 112 -14.43 -13.41 -6.43
CA ILE A 112 -13.94 -13.96 -5.17
C ILE A 112 -15.02 -13.66 -4.13
N ARG A 113 -16.19 -14.25 -4.30
CA ARG A 113 -17.03 -14.47 -3.14
C ARG A 113 -16.19 -15.34 -2.21
N PRO A 114 -16.05 -14.97 -0.95
CA PRO A 114 -15.54 -15.91 0.02
C PRO A 114 -16.36 -17.18 -0.15
N GLN A 115 -15.77 -18.25 -0.64
CA GLN A 115 -16.43 -19.55 -0.59
C GLN A 115 -16.66 -19.80 0.89
N ALA A 116 -17.90 -20.12 1.23
CA ALA A 116 -18.21 -20.61 2.55
C ALA A 116 -17.11 -21.65 2.88
N ARG A 117 -16.46 -21.46 4.01
CA ARG A 117 -15.48 -22.44 4.50
C ARG A 117 -16.14 -23.81 4.38
N PRO A 118 -15.52 -24.80 3.71
CA PRO A 118 -16.06 -26.15 3.72
C PRO A 118 -16.41 -26.48 5.18
N GLU A 119 -17.62 -26.90 5.41
CA GLU A 119 -17.98 -27.36 6.75
C GLU A 119 -16.89 -28.36 7.14
N THR A 120 -16.14 -28.06 8.17
CA THR A 120 -15.17 -29.02 8.70
C THR A 120 -15.95 -30.28 8.95
N PRO A 121 -15.51 -31.44 8.42
CA PRO A 121 -16.15 -32.69 8.78
C PRO A 121 -16.26 -32.69 10.29
N VAL A 122 -17.46 -32.79 10.78
CA VAL A 122 -17.65 -33.04 12.21
C VAL A 122 -16.89 -34.31 12.47
N TRP A 123 -15.72 -34.21 13.10
CA TRP A 123 -15.01 -35.38 13.57
C TRP A 123 -15.97 -36.05 14.54
N ASP A 124 -16.61 -37.09 14.07
CA ASP A 124 -17.33 -38.01 14.93
C ASP A 124 -16.30 -38.56 15.91
N VAL A 125 -16.17 -37.90 17.04
CA VAL A 125 -15.45 -38.45 18.17
C VAL A 125 -16.33 -39.55 18.71
N THR A 126 -16.30 -40.70 18.05
CA THR A 126 -16.71 -41.94 18.69
C THR A 126 -15.73 -42.15 19.83
N VAL A 127 -16.13 -41.70 20.99
CA VAL A 127 -15.46 -42.10 22.24
C VAL A 127 -15.62 -43.60 22.33
N SER A 128 -14.59 -44.32 21.89
CA SER A 128 -14.45 -45.72 22.24
C SER A 128 -14.36 -45.76 23.76
N THR A 129 -15.45 -46.10 24.42
CA THR A 129 -15.39 -46.52 25.81
C THR A 129 -14.57 -47.77 25.87
N MET A 130 -13.31 -47.63 26.23
CA MET A 130 -12.48 -48.78 26.63
C MET A 130 -13.12 -49.33 27.91
N SER A 131 -13.83 -50.41 27.76
CA SER A 131 -14.23 -51.22 28.90
C SER A 131 -12.96 -51.75 29.57
N SER A 132 -12.66 -51.25 30.74
CA SER A 132 -11.61 -51.86 31.56
C SER A 132 -12.05 -53.29 31.89
N PRO A 133 -11.18 -54.29 31.70
CA PRO A 133 -11.52 -55.64 32.15
C PRO A 133 -11.62 -55.61 33.69
N ALA A 134 -12.79 -55.96 34.19
CA ALA A 134 -12.96 -56.21 35.60
C ALA A 134 -12.08 -57.43 35.98
N LEU A 135 -11.31 -57.29 37.05
CA LEU A 135 -10.64 -58.40 37.69
C LEU A 135 -11.67 -59.30 38.35
#